data_10288ee8d67140c5f6c0b3792f73b10f
#
_entry.id   10288ee8d67140c5f6c0b3792f73b10f
#
_cell.length_a   1.000
_cell.length_b   1.000
_cell.length_c   1.000
_cell.angle_alpha   90.00
_cell.angle_beta   90.00
_cell.angle_gamma   90.00
#
_symmetry.space_group_name_H-M   'P 1'
#
loop_
_entity.id
_entity.type
_entity.pdbx_description
1 polymer ?
#
loop_
_entity_poly.entity_id
_entity_poly.type
_entity_poly.pdbx_seq_one_letter_code
_entity_poly.pdbx_strand_id
1 'polypeptide(L)'
;MKQADVFAKSPAVKRHKLSRTFILSAFITSACFAPLAAAATYEVEEVTSNELAINVFARSIDNEGNALVIAQDIYNLPIDLSLIDLDNATIIANLTDVDAAAAGNPNTADYNYLIGLIRFGSNGNSITSQQFALYQSFVNNGMTDVRVKGFDEITTATNGYTFGSETVANYIFDSNTVVGSGEGLFTKQSYTTAEEVEINFVITDFVRRGFVQLNGNTVALPPSETTLGGFSEAYSINQNLQVVGTSSVRMTEQLVEAIANCNDDEERGDIPLDVCYYNLVLGGAVTLSMDRRATIWQLDAQGQIISTQTFPLPFTPEAVSETNSDTAFYNAALAINDQGIAVGETHTYFRDRELKFNSAAMFRDGETIEIIDKADYFPSTAKDINNNNVIIGTGSTQINGTSRTKFYTYDLDSDELTFPLDFFPGSSSVARDINNNNIVVGEGEVEFDNASTRRKNAFIYDMNTQLFTNLNDLLECNSPYSIVGANAINDNNVILANALVNRQARDAAGELVFFSDGSEVMTDQIITVKLNPIANGAIDDCTTEEDTIPERVGASMSFSFGGLLLMTFLGKCIFWRRRQRSIHKSSL
;
A
#
# COMPACT_ATOMS: atom_id res chain seq x y z
N MET A 1 -23.78 -45.73 53.48
CA MET A 1 -23.75 -47.15 53.84
C MET A 1 -22.48 -47.78 53.27
N LYS A 2 -21.59 -48.19 54.19
CA LYS A 2 -20.59 -49.24 54.15
C LYS A 2 -19.69 -49.28 52.91
N GLN A 3 -18.38 -48.88 53.02
CA GLN A 3 -17.23 -49.59 53.63
C GLN A 3 -17.00 -51.01 53.05
N ALA A 4 -15.85 -51.21 52.45
CA ALA A 4 -14.74 -51.88 53.12
C ALA A 4 -13.54 -52.02 52.21
N ASP A 5 -12.41 -51.69 52.79
CA ASP A 5 -11.04 -52.05 52.57
C ASP A 5 -10.81 -53.57 52.30
N VAL A 6 -9.65 -53.93 51.70
CA VAL A 6 -8.74 -54.95 52.28
C VAL A 6 -7.41 -54.96 51.50
N PHE A 7 -6.35 -54.57 52.17
CA PHE A 7 -4.94 -54.95 52.30
C PHE A 7 -4.32 -56.18 51.59
N ALA A 8 -3.11 -55.93 51.07
CA ALA A 8 -1.80 -56.59 51.42
C ALA A 8 -1.43 -57.93 50.78
N LYS A 9 -0.25 -57.99 50.20
CA LYS A 9 1.02 -58.51 50.77
C LYS A 9 2.06 -58.77 49.67
N SER A 10 3.28 -58.27 49.92
CA SER A 10 4.56 -58.77 49.36
C SER A 10 4.99 -60.04 50.12
N PRO A 11 5.79 -60.93 49.52
CA PRO A 11 7.12 -61.06 50.03
C PRO A 11 8.28 -61.44 49.07
N ALA A 12 9.42 -60.88 49.40
CA ALA A 12 10.72 -61.55 49.75
C ALA A 12 11.59 -62.17 48.64
N VAL A 13 12.65 -61.46 48.40
CA VAL A 13 14.10 -61.84 48.32
C VAL A 13 14.49 -63.35 48.14
N LYS A 14 15.29 -63.57 47.09
CA LYS A 14 16.42 -64.57 47.14
C LYS A 14 17.62 -64.10 46.32
N ARG A 15 18.76 -63.95 47.02
CA ARG A 15 20.10 -63.76 46.46
C ARG A 15 20.59 -65.09 45.90
N HIS A 16 21.32 -65.10 44.77
CA HIS A 16 22.50 -65.91 44.54
C HIS A 16 23.40 -65.39 43.42
N LYS A 17 24.62 -65.04 43.83
CA LYS A 17 25.98 -65.31 43.31
C LYS A 17 26.41 -64.93 41.90
N LEU A 18 27.41 -64.08 41.95
CA LEU A 18 28.54 -63.76 41.07
C LEU A 18 28.84 -64.74 39.91
N SER A 19 29.01 -64.15 38.74
CA SER A 19 30.02 -64.56 37.77
C SER A 19 30.66 -63.33 37.17
N ARG A 20 32.00 -63.28 37.22
CA ARG A 20 32.87 -62.27 36.60
C ARG A 20 32.83 -62.43 35.09
N THR A 21 32.67 -61.37 34.31
CA THR A 21 33.34 -61.25 32.99
C THR A 21 33.23 -59.85 32.40
N PHE A 22 34.38 -59.29 32.07
CA PHE A 22 34.72 -58.23 31.12
C PHE A 22 33.98 -56.91 31.18
N ILE A 23 34.69 -55.91 31.68
CA ILE A 23 34.51 -54.49 31.45
C ILE A 23 34.96 -54.18 30.00
N LEU A 24 33.99 -53.88 29.10
CA LEU A 24 34.25 -53.21 27.85
C LEU A 24 33.85 -51.76 28.07
N SER A 25 34.86 -50.90 28.27
CA SER A 25 34.67 -49.45 28.38
C SER A 25 34.27 -48.91 27.01
N ALA A 26 32.95 -48.75 26.78
CA ALA A 26 32.45 -47.90 25.70
C ALA A 26 32.58 -46.45 26.17
N PHE A 27 33.61 -45.73 25.68
CA PHE A 27 33.64 -44.28 25.69
C PHE A 27 32.51 -43.79 24.76
N ILE A 28 31.36 -43.45 25.35
CA ILE A 28 30.37 -42.62 24.69
C ILE A 28 30.96 -41.20 24.73
N THR A 29 31.62 -40.79 23.65
CA THR A 29 31.85 -39.38 23.36
C THR A 29 30.48 -38.77 23.14
N SER A 30 29.93 -38.17 24.21
CA SER A 30 28.85 -37.21 24.12
C SER A 30 29.42 -36.02 23.33
N ALA A 31 29.22 -36.02 22.01
CA ALA A 31 29.36 -34.83 21.22
C ALA A 31 28.31 -33.86 21.74
N CYS A 32 28.70 -32.90 22.58
CA CYS A 32 27.94 -31.70 22.79
C CYS A 32 27.85 -31.01 21.41
N PHE A 33 26.74 -31.26 20.72
CA PHE A 33 26.29 -30.30 19.72
C PHE A 33 25.96 -29.01 20.50
N ALA A 34 26.93 -28.14 20.67
CA ALA A 34 26.61 -26.75 20.92
C ALA A 34 25.72 -26.32 19.74
N PRO A 35 24.53 -25.78 19.98
CA PRO A 35 23.81 -25.12 18.90
C PRO A 35 24.79 -24.11 18.30
N LEU A 36 25.07 -24.20 17.01
CA LEU A 36 25.72 -23.13 16.28
C LEU A 36 24.85 -21.90 16.55
N ALA A 37 25.39 -20.88 17.21
CA ALA A 37 24.72 -19.61 17.31
C ALA A 37 24.48 -19.13 15.87
N ALA A 38 23.23 -18.84 15.55
CA ALA A 38 22.93 -18.24 14.25
C ALA A 38 23.67 -16.91 14.15
N ALA A 39 24.30 -16.66 13.01
CA ALA A 39 25.10 -15.46 12.77
C ALA A 39 24.25 -14.21 12.47
N ALA A 40 22.91 -14.28 12.62
CA ALA A 40 21.96 -13.20 12.40
C ALA A 40 20.88 -13.23 13.46
N THR A 41 20.14 -12.15 13.63
CA THR A 41 18.97 -12.07 14.53
C THR A 41 17.65 -12.25 13.79
N TYR A 42 17.65 -12.08 12.46
CA TYR A 42 16.51 -12.29 11.58
C TYR A 42 16.91 -13.15 10.38
N GLU A 43 16.03 -14.07 10.03
CA GLU A 43 16.08 -14.85 8.78
C GLU A 43 15.17 -14.18 7.75
N VAL A 44 15.67 -14.05 6.52
CA VAL A 44 14.91 -13.43 5.40
C VAL A 44 14.18 -14.54 4.64
N GLU A 45 12.87 -14.39 4.50
CA GLU A 45 11.99 -15.26 3.72
C GLU A 45 11.30 -14.42 2.63
N GLU A 46 11.48 -14.78 1.36
CA GLU A 46 10.74 -14.14 0.27
C GLU A 46 9.30 -14.64 0.20
N VAL A 47 8.35 -13.74 -0.10
CA VAL A 47 6.97 -14.13 -0.37
C VAL A 47 6.81 -14.57 -1.83
N THR A 48 6.00 -15.60 -2.08
CA THR A 48 5.75 -16.11 -3.44
C THR A 48 5.09 -15.09 -4.36
N SER A 49 4.37 -14.11 -3.79
CA SER A 49 3.76 -12.98 -4.52
C SER A 49 4.76 -12.17 -5.35
N ASN A 50 6.07 -12.23 -5.04
CA ASN A 50 7.11 -11.53 -5.78
C ASN A 50 7.23 -11.97 -7.25
N GLU A 51 6.68 -13.14 -7.61
CA GLU A 51 6.66 -13.66 -8.98
C GLU A 51 5.45 -13.15 -9.81
N LEU A 52 4.51 -12.40 -9.20
CA LEU A 52 3.28 -11.96 -9.85
C LEU A 52 3.43 -10.65 -10.63
N ALA A 53 4.42 -9.83 -10.33
CA ALA A 53 4.54 -8.47 -10.83
C ALA A 53 5.99 -7.97 -10.89
N ILE A 54 6.21 -6.83 -11.52
CA ILE A 54 7.54 -6.20 -11.57
C ILE A 54 8.01 -5.79 -10.18
N ASN A 55 7.15 -5.14 -9.39
CA ASN A 55 7.44 -4.79 -8.00
C ASN A 55 6.32 -5.29 -7.09
N VAL A 56 6.69 -5.75 -5.89
CA VAL A 56 5.74 -6.18 -4.86
C VAL A 56 6.10 -5.52 -3.53
N PHE A 57 5.17 -4.74 -3.02
CA PHE A 57 5.36 -3.93 -1.82
C PHE A 57 4.69 -4.57 -0.61
N ALA A 58 5.41 -4.63 0.49
CA ALA A 58 4.91 -5.01 1.81
C ALA A 58 3.82 -4.02 2.27
N ARG A 59 2.72 -4.52 2.86
CA ARG A 59 1.65 -3.66 3.33
C ARG A 59 1.27 -3.90 4.79
N SER A 60 0.86 -5.11 5.14
CA SER A 60 0.42 -5.48 6.48
C SER A 60 0.66 -6.96 6.73
N ILE A 61 0.76 -7.38 7.98
CA ILE A 61 0.95 -8.78 8.38
C ILE A 61 0.08 -9.08 9.61
N ASP A 62 -0.63 -10.22 9.59
CA ASP A 62 -1.40 -10.66 10.75
C ASP A 62 -0.57 -11.48 11.75
N ASN A 63 -1.17 -11.85 12.87
CA ASN A 63 -0.48 -12.63 13.91
C ASN A 63 -0.24 -14.10 13.54
N GLU A 64 -0.90 -14.62 12.52
CA GLU A 64 -0.64 -15.94 11.92
C GLU A 64 0.50 -15.90 10.90
N GLY A 65 0.99 -14.72 10.53
CA GLY A 65 2.07 -14.52 9.56
C GLY A 65 1.58 -14.44 8.10
N ASN A 66 0.27 -14.27 7.87
CA ASN A 66 -0.24 -13.98 6.54
C ASN A 66 0.18 -12.56 6.12
N ALA A 67 0.81 -12.43 4.95
CA ALA A 67 1.31 -11.16 4.45
C ALA A 67 0.32 -10.56 3.44
N LEU A 68 -0.07 -9.31 3.66
CA LEU A 68 -0.77 -8.49 2.68
C LEU A 68 0.26 -7.72 1.86
N VAL A 69 0.20 -7.86 0.55
CA VAL A 69 1.12 -7.21 -0.39
C VAL A 69 0.37 -6.47 -1.48
N ILE A 70 1.03 -5.47 -2.06
CA ILE A 70 0.56 -4.71 -3.22
C ILE A 70 1.50 -4.99 -4.38
N ALA A 71 0.99 -5.63 -5.43
CA ALA A 71 1.70 -5.91 -6.67
C ALA A 71 1.50 -4.75 -7.66
N GLN A 72 2.60 -4.26 -8.24
CA GLN A 72 2.63 -3.20 -9.25
C GLN A 72 3.08 -3.78 -10.58
N ASP A 73 2.36 -3.45 -11.65
CA ASP A 73 2.63 -3.93 -13.01
C ASP A 73 2.62 -5.47 -13.10
N ILE A 74 1.45 -6.03 -12.83
CA ILE A 74 1.20 -7.49 -12.86
C ILE A 74 1.48 -8.03 -14.27
N TYR A 75 2.07 -9.22 -14.31
CA TYR A 75 2.32 -9.95 -15.54
C TYR A 75 1.04 -10.62 -16.08
N ASN A 76 1.04 -10.88 -17.36
CA ASN A 76 0.06 -11.69 -18.07
C ASN A 76 -1.40 -11.22 -17.87
N LEU A 77 -1.64 -9.91 -18.04
CA LEU A 77 -2.97 -9.31 -17.94
C LEU A 77 -3.88 -9.74 -19.08
N PRO A 78 -5.18 -9.93 -18.85
CA PRO A 78 -6.14 -10.29 -19.90
C PRO A 78 -6.42 -9.10 -20.83
N ILE A 79 -6.45 -9.35 -22.14
CA ILE A 79 -6.74 -8.33 -23.16
C ILE A 79 -8.18 -8.44 -23.62
N ASP A 80 -8.93 -7.34 -23.58
CA ASP A 80 -10.24 -7.21 -24.25
C ASP A 80 -10.06 -6.76 -25.69
N LEU A 81 -10.04 -7.75 -26.60
CA LEU A 81 -9.87 -7.49 -28.04
C LEU A 81 -11.00 -6.67 -28.65
N SER A 82 -12.17 -6.58 -28.02
CA SER A 82 -13.29 -5.76 -28.52
C SER A 82 -13.04 -4.26 -28.43
N LEU A 83 -11.98 -3.86 -27.73
CA LEU A 83 -11.52 -2.47 -27.58
C LEU A 83 -10.29 -2.15 -28.44
N ILE A 84 -9.81 -3.11 -29.25
CA ILE A 84 -8.65 -2.93 -30.14
C ILE A 84 -9.14 -2.98 -31.58
N ASP A 85 -8.84 -1.96 -32.37
CA ASP A 85 -9.11 -1.93 -33.80
C ASP A 85 -8.08 -2.81 -34.56
N LEU A 86 -8.33 -4.12 -34.63
CA LEU A 86 -7.47 -5.07 -35.32
C LEU A 86 -7.50 -4.94 -36.86
N ASP A 87 -8.36 -4.07 -37.43
CA ASP A 87 -8.35 -3.72 -38.86
C ASP A 87 -7.38 -2.55 -39.14
N ASN A 88 -6.86 -1.91 -38.11
CA ASN A 88 -5.90 -0.81 -38.23
C ASN A 88 -4.58 -1.29 -38.85
N ALA A 89 -4.20 -0.72 -39.99
CA ALA A 89 -3.01 -1.10 -40.72
C ALA A 89 -1.70 -0.99 -39.92
N THR A 90 -1.64 -0.03 -38.97
CA THR A 90 -0.45 0.13 -38.10
C THR A 90 -0.37 -1.00 -37.09
N ILE A 91 -1.49 -1.43 -36.52
CA ILE A 91 -1.54 -2.55 -35.56
C ILE A 91 -1.18 -3.84 -36.29
N ILE A 92 -1.83 -4.12 -37.45
CA ILE A 92 -1.55 -5.31 -38.28
C ILE A 92 -0.06 -5.39 -38.62
N ALA A 93 0.56 -4.28 -39.04
CA ALA A 93 1.97 -4.26 -39.46
C ALA A 93 2.97 -4.57 -38.31
N ASN A 94 2.56 -4.48 -37.06
CA ASN A 94 3.39 -4.76 -35.88
C ASN A 94 3.09 -6.13 -35.24
N LEU A 95 2.06 -6.83 -35.67
CA LEU A 95 1.76 -8.20 -35.24
C LEU A 95 2.49 -9.21 -36.13
N THR A 96 3.03 -10.25 -35.50
CA THR A 96 3.70 -11.36 -36.19
C THR A 96 2.72 -12.43 -36.66
N ASP A 97 1.59 -12.62 -35.93
CA ASP A 97 0.48 -13.54 -36.25
C ASP A 97 -0.87 -12.88 -35.92
N VAL A 98 -1.40 -12.17 -36.90
CA VAL A 98 -2.66 -11.42 -36.79
C VAL A 98 -3.84 -12.35 -36.50
N ASP A 99 -3.89 -13.54 -37.14
CA ASP A 99 -4.99 -14.49 -36.99
C ASP A 99 -5.01 -15.06 -35.56
N ALA A 100 -3.85 -15.44 -35.00
CA ALA A 100 -3.74 -15.92 -33.64
C ALA A 100 -4.09 -14.82 -32.61
N ALA A 101 -3.63 -13.59 -32.84
CA ALA A 101 -3.95 -12.44 -32.01
C ALA A 101 -5.45 -12.15 -32.00
N ALA A 102 -6.10 -12.13 -33.18
CA ALA A 102 -7.54 -11.91 -33.33
C ALA A 102 -8.39 -13.06 -32.72
N ALA A 103 -7.84 -14.27 -32.67
CA ALA A 103 -8.46 -15.41 -31.99
C ALA A 103 -8.28 -15.40 -30.45
N GLY A 104 -7.60 -14.38 -29.87
CA GLY A 104 -7.34 -14.27 -28.45
C GLY A 104 -6.15 -15.11 -27.94
N ASN A 105 -5.29 -15.57 -28.84
CA ASN A 105 -4.12 -16.38 -28.53
C ASN A 105 -2.83 -15.77 -29.11
N PRO A 106 -2.49 -14.51 -28.80
CA PRO A 106 -1.28 -13.89 -29.30
C PRO A 106 -0.04 -14.65 -28.79
N ASN A 107 1.00 -14.74 -29.62
CA ASN A 107 2.30 -15.17 -29.13
C ASN A 107 2.90 -14.09 -28.20
N THR A 108 4.00 -14.39 -27.49
CA THR A 108 4.61 -13.48 -26.51
C THR A 108 4.97 -12.11 -27.10
N ALA A 109 5.49 -12.04 -28.31
CA ALA A 109 5.85 -10.78 -28.96
C ALA A 109 4.61 -9.92 -29.26
N ASP A 110 3.58 -10.54 -29.82
CA ASP A 110 2.31 -9.88 -30.14
C ASP A 110 1.57 -9.47 -28.86
N TYR A 111 1.59 -10.31 -27.81
CA TYR A 111 1.05 -9.98 -26.50
C TYR A 111 1.74 -8.74 -25.90
N ASN A 112 3.06 -8.71 -25.88
CA ASN A 112 3.82 -7.57 -25.37
C ASN A 112 3.54 -6.28 -26.15
N TYR A 113 3.39 -6.39 -27.47
CA TYR A 113 3.00 -5.26 -28.33
C TYR A 113 1.60 -4.75 -27.97
N LEU A 114 0.60 -5.65 -27.86
CA LEU A 114 -0.79 -5.27 -27.54
C LEU A 114 -0.91 -4.65 -26.14
N ILE A 115 -0.25 -5.22 -25.12
CA ILE A 115 -0.19 -4.61 -23.77
C ILE A 115 0.46 -3.23 -23.83
N GLY A 116 1.57 -3.08 -24.56
CA GLY A 116 2.25 -1.79 -24.76
C GLY A 116 1.34 -0.76 -25.45
N LEU A 117 0.55 -1.19 -26.44
CA LEU A 117 -0.42 -0.34 -27.13
C LEU A 117 -1.51 0.17 -26.18
N ILE A 118 -2.06 -0.72 -25.33
CA ILE A 118 -3.12 -0.35 -24.35
C ILE A 118 -2.56 0.58 -23.27
N ARG A 119 -1.37 0.28 -22.73
CA ARG A 119 -0.79 1.07 -21.63
C ARG A 119 -0.18 2.40 -22.08
N PHE A 120 0.50 2.42 -23.22
CA PHE A 120 1.37 3.52 -23.64
C PHE A 120 1.12 4.04 -25.06
N GLY A 121 0.19 3.45 -25.80
CA GLY A 121 -0.18 3.89 -27.14
C GLY A 121 -0.77 5.31 -27.16
N SER A 122 -1.03 5.85 -28.36
CA SER A 122 -1.59 7.20 -28.55
C SER A 122 -2.92 7.42 -27.81
N ASN A 123 -3.66 6.35 -27.58
CA ASN A 123 -4.91 6.32 -26.80
C ASN A 123 -4.75 5.58 -25.45
N GLY A 124 -3.53 5.24 -25.04
CA GLY A 124 -3.28 4.59 -23.77
C GLY A 124 -3.76 5.44 -22.58
N ASN A 125 -4.35 4.80 -21.58
CA ASN A 125 -5.03 5.46 -20.45
C ASN A 125 -6.11 6.47 -20.87
N SER A 126 -6.71 6.29 -22.04
CA SER A 126 -7.86 7.05 -22.51
C SER A 126 -9.14 6.41 -21.98
N ILE A 127 -10.18 7.23 -21.80
CA ILE A 127 -11.53 6.73 -21.49
C ILE A 127 -12.15 5.90 -22.62
N THR A 128 -11.46 5.74 -23.74
CA THR A 128 -11.87 4.92 -24.89
C THR A 128 -11.04 3.64 -25.06
N SER A 129 -10.15 3.33 -24.13
CA SER A 129 -9.31 2.12 -24.13
C SER A 129 -9.56 1.26 -22.90
N GLN A 130 -9.15 -0.01 -22.97
CA GLN A 130 -9.16 -0.89 -21.81
C GLN A 130 -8.34 -0.25 -20.69
N GLN A 131 -8.86 -0.32 -19.47
CA GLN A 131 -8.14 0.12 -18.27
C GLN A 131 -7.38 -1.06 -17.67
N PHE A 132 -6.16 -0.82 -17.24
CA PHE A 132 -5.40 -1.73 -16.39
C PHE A 132 -5.04 -1.04 -15.10
N ALA A 133 -5.36 -1.67 -13.99
CA ALA A 133 -4.97 -1.19 -12.68
C ALA A 133 -3.45 -1.19 -12.52
N LEU A 134 -2.90 -0.12 -11.93
CA LEU A 134 -1.49 -0.07 -11.59
C LEU A 134 -1.17 -0.98 -10.40
N TYR A 135 -2.10 -1.06 -9.44
CA TYR A 135 -1.93 -1.80 -8.19
C TYR A 135 -3.02 -2.84 -7.97
N GLN A 136 -2.60 -4.03 -7.57
CA GLN A 136 -3.48 -5.12 -7.13
C GLN A 136 -2.97 -5.68 -5.81
N SER A 137 -3.86 -6.09 -4.93
CA SER A 137 -3.49 -6.62 -3.62
C SER A 137 -3.65 -8.13 -3.54
N PHE A 138 -2.75 -8.78 -2.82
CA PHE A 138 -2.77 -10.21 -2.56
C PHE A 138 -2.50 -10.51 -1.09
N VAL A 139 -3.12 -11.57 -0.58
CA VAL A 139 -2.80 -12.18 0.71
C VAL A 139 -1.95 -13.42 0.44
N ASN A 140 -0.73 -13.43 0.97
CA ASN A 140 0.18 -14.57 0.93
C ASN A 140 0.16 -15.29 2.28
N ASN A 141 -0.22 -16.58 2.28
CA ASN A 141 -0.26 -17.40 3.49
C ASN A 141 0.96 -18.33 3.64
N GLY A 142 2.05 -18.05 2.92
CA GLY A 142 3.26 -18.87 2.87
C GLY A 142 3.20 -20.01 1.85
N MET A 143 2.02 -20.36 1.33
CA MET A 143 1.84 -21.45 0.34
C MET A 143 1.16 -20.95 -0.94
N THR A 144 0.23 -20.02 -0.83
CA THR A 144 -0.58 -19.53 -1.95
C THR A 144 -0.79 -18.03 -1.84
N ASP A 145 -0.94 -17.40 -3.00
CA ASP A 145 -1.30 -16.00 -3.15
C ASP A 145 -2.78 -15.91 -3.51
N VAL A 146 -3.57 -15.28 -2.64
CA VAL A 146 -5.00 -15.08 -2.86
C VAL A 146 -5.23 -13.61 -3.20
N ARG A 147 -5.73 -13.34 -4.40
CA ARG A 147 -6.06 -11.98 -4.82
C ARG A 147 -7.18 -11.39 -3.98
N VAL A 148 -6.98 -10.17 -3.51
CA VAL A 148 -8.04 -9.32 -2.96
C VAL A 148 -8.75 -8.67 -4.15
N LYS A 149 -9.93 -9.18 -4.50
CA LYS A 149 -10.62 -8.77 -5.74
C LYS A 149 -11.21 -7.35 -5.70
N GLY A 150 -11.44 -6.82 -4.47
CA GLY A 150 -12.13 -5.53 -4.33
C GLY A 150 -13.50 -5.56 -5.02
N PHE A 151 -13.68 -4.67 -5.99
CA PHE A 151 -14.90 -4.55 -6.80
C PHE A 151 -14.74 -5.08 -8.23
N ASP A 152 -13.61 -5.72 -8.55
CA ASP A 152 -13.42 -6.37 -9.84
C ASP A 152 -14.27 -7.63 -9.96
N GLU A 153 -14.79 -7.90 -11.16
CA GLU A 153 -15.68 -9.01 -11.44
C GLU A 153 -15.20 -9.83 -12.65
N ILE A 154 -15.72 -11.05 -12.77
CA ILE A 154 -15.48 -11.92 -13.92
C ILE A 154 -16.35 -11.43 -15.07
N THR A 155 -15.75 -11.18 -16.23
CA THR A 155 -16.46 -10.78 -17.45
C THR A 155 -16.24 -11.78 -18.58
N THR A 156 -17.14 -11.77 -19.55
CA THR A 156 -16.99 -12.59 -20.76
C THR A 156 -15.92 -12.04 -21.71
N ALA A 157 -15.67 -10.75 -21.68
CA ALA A 157 -14.69 -10.09 -22.54
C ALA A 157 -13.25 -10.55 -22.24
N THR A 158 -12.94 -10.76 -20.95
CA THR A 158 -11.62 -11.20 -20.50
C THR A 158 -11.58 -12.68 -20.13
N ASN A 159 -12.72 -13.37 -20.19
CA ASN A 159 -12.89 -14.76 -19.72
C ASN A 159 -12.34 -14.98 -18.29
N GLY A 160 -12.47 -13.96 -17.44
CA GLY A 160 -11.95 -13.93 -16.07
C GLY A 160 -12.12 -12.56 -15.45
N TYR A 161 -11.39 -12.29 -14.40
CA TYR A 161 -11.31 -10.95 -13.82
C TYR A 161 -10.69 -9.96 -14.81
N THR A 162 -11.13 -8.69 -14.76
CA THR A 162 -10.68 -7.68 -15.73
C THR A 162 -9.29 -7.14 -15.44
N PHE A 163 -8.87 -7.13 -14.16
CA PHE A 163 -7.68 -6.44 -13.67
C PHE A 163 -7.65 -4.94 -14.03
N GLY A 164 -8.82 -4.40 -14.41
CA GLY A 164 -8.98 -2.98 -14.73
C GLY A 164 -9.19 -2.11 -13.52
N SER A 165 -9.87 -2.63 -12.48
CA SER A 165 -10.16 -1.90 -11.25
C SER A 165 -8.99 -1.98 -10.28
N GLU A 166 -8.42 -0.82 -9.91
CA GLU A 166 -7.38 -0.75 -8.89
C GLU A 166 -7.92 -1.25 -7.54
N THR A 167 -7.12 -2.06 -6.86
CA THR A 167 -7.44 -2.58 -5.53
C THR A 167 -6.22 -2.43 -4.62
N VAL A 168 -6.34 -1.52 -3.64
CA VAL A 168 -5.32 -1.24 -2.63
C VAL A 168 -5.88 -1.64 -1.27
N ALA A 169 -5.53 -2.85 -0.83
CA ALA A 169 -5.81 -3.29 0.54
C ALA A 169 -4.77 -2.69 1.49
N ASN A 170 -5.23 -2.19 2.63
CA ASN A 170 -4.44 -1.43 3.57
C ASN A 170 -4.05 -2.22 4.82
N TYR A 171 -4.91 -3.12 5.27
CA TYR A 171 -4.70 -3.86 6.51
C TYR A 171 -5.31 -5.26 6.43
N ILE A 172 -4.60 -6.24 6.97
CA ILE A 172 -5.07 -7.60 7.19
C ILE A 172 -5.24 -7.83 8.68
N PHE A 173 -6.46 -8.13 9.12
CA PHE A 173 -6.75 -8.46 10.50
C PHE A 173 -6.52 -9.93 10.79
N ASP A 174 -6.98 -10.79 9.89
CA ASP A 174 -6.75 -12.23 9.83
C ASP A 174 -6.86 -12.72 8.38
N SER A 175 -6.61 -14.00 8.13
CA SER A 175 -6.65 -14.62 6.79
C SER A 175 -7.98 -14.44 6.03
N ASN A 176 -9.07 -14.05 6.72
CA ASN A 176 -10.42 -13.90 6.18
C ASN A 176 -10.91 -12.44 6.16
N THR A 177 -10.18 -11.54 6.83
CA THR A 177 -10.60 -10.15 7.05
C THR A 177 -9.56 -9.17 6.55
N VAL A 178 -9.86 -8.50 5.45
CA VAL A 178 -8.98 -7.51 4.81
C VAL A 178 -9.77 -6.22 4.57
N VAL A 179 -9.19 -5.07 4.87
CA VAL A 179 -9.77 -3.76 4.55
C VAL A 179 -8.91 -2.99 3.56
N GLY A 180 -9.56 -2.16 2.76
CA GLY A 180 -8.88 -1.37 1.75
C GLY A 180 -9.82 -0.49 0.96
N SER A 181 -9.36 -0.05 -0.21
CA SER A 181 -10.15 0.73 -1.15
C SER A 181 -9.87 0.28 -2.58
N GLY A 182 -10.83 0.51 -3.45
CA GLY A 182 -10.71 0.14 -4.85
C GLY A 182 -11.60 0.98 -5.75
N GLU A 183 -11.38 0.84 -7.05
CA GLU A 183 -12.20 1.39 -8.10
C GLU A 183 -13.38 0.45 -8.41
N GLY A 184 -14.48 1.02 -8.91
CA GLY A 184 -15.57 0.23 -9.46
C GLY A 184 -15.18 -0.51 -10.75
N LEU A 185 -16.01 -1.44 -11.16
CA LEU A 185 -15.82 -2.15 -12.42
C LEU A 185 -15.91 -1.16 -13.59
N PHE A 186 -14.92 -1.22 -14.48
CA PHE A 186 -14.98 -0.48 -15.74
C PHE A 186 -15.88 -1.20 -16.75
N THR A 187 -16.83 -0.45 -17.29
CA THR A 187 -17.81 -0.96 -18.25
C THR A 187 -17.75 -0.18 -19.55
N LYS A 188 -17.97 -0.91 -20.67
CA LYS A 188 -18.04 -0.32 -21.99
C LYS A 188 -19.41 0.30 -22.21
N GLN A 189 -19.43 1.57 -22.64
CA GLN A 189 -20.62 2.30 -23.06
C GLN A 189 -20.43 2.77 -24.48
N SER A 190 -21.28 2.30 -25.41
CA SER A 190 -21.27 2.74 -26.81
C SER A 190 -22.15 3.97 -26.97
N TYR A 191 -21.65 4.95 -27.71
CA TYR A 191 -22.33 6.17 -28.05
C TYR A 191 -22.14 6.47 -29.53
N THR A 192 -23.20 6.90 -30.20
CA THR A 192 -23.13 7.34 -31.61
C THR A 192 -23.26 8.87 -31.64
N THR A 193 -22.24 9.56 -32.17
CA THR A 193 -22.23 11.01 -32.30
C THR A 193 -23.27 11.50 -33.32
N ALA A 194 -23.51 12.81 -33.34
CA ALA A 194 -24.39 13.43 -34.33
C ALA A 194 -23.89 13.23 -35.79
N GLU A 195 -22.58 12.98 -35.99
CA GLU A 195 -21.96 12.65 -37.27
C GLU A 195 -22.00 11.15 -37.60
N GLU A 196 -22.79 10.35 -36.87
CA GLU A 196 -22.93 8.89 -37.03
C GLU A 196 -21.64 8.10 -36.76
N VAL A 197 -20.71 8.65 -35.94
CA VAL A 197 -19.49 7.95 -35.50
C VAL A 197 -19.77 7.21 -34.18
N GLU A 198 -19.52 5.91 -34.14
CA GLU A 198 -19.61 5.12 -32.92
C GLU A 198 -18.32 5.30 -32.07
N ILE A 199 -18.49 5.69 -30.81
CA ILE A 199 -17.41 5.81 -29.82
C ILE A 199 -17.73 4.89 -28.66
N ASN A 200 -16.74 4.11 -28.23
CA ASN A 200 -16.85 3.28 -27.04
C ASN A 200 -16.14 3.96 -25.88
N PHE A 201 -16.86 4.26 -24.81
CA PHE A 201 -16.29 4.76 -23.57
C PHE A 201 -16.14 3.60 -22.57
N VAL A 202 -15.06 3.61 -21.80
CA VAL A 202 -14.75 2.64 -20.73
C VAL A 202 -14.65 3.41 -19.43
N ILE A 203 -15.74 3.43 -18.68
CA ILE A 203 -15.91 4.25 -17.48
C ILE A 203 -16.38 3.41 -16.29
N THR A 204 -16.23 3.95 -15.09
CA THR A 204 -16.66 3.32 -13.84
C THR A 204 -17.57 4.25 -13.03
N ASP A 205 -18.44 3.68 -12.20
CA ASP A 205 -19.39 4.42 -11.34
C ASP A 205 -18.70 5.16 -10.19
N PHE A 206 -17.53 4.70 -9.76
CA PHE A 206 -16.73 5.36 -8.72
C PHE A 206 -15.23 5.02 -8.86
N VAL A 207 -14.39 5.99 -8.57
CA VAL A 207 -12.92 5.84 -8.65
C VAL A 207 -12.27 5.49 -7.31
N ARG A 208 -12.99 5.58 -6.19
CA ARG A 208 -12.47 5.20 -4.88
C ARG A 208 -13.60 4.87 -3.91
N ARG A 209 -13.66 3.62 -3.51
CA ARG A 209 -14.60 3.12 -2.53
C ARG A 209 -13.89 2.25 -1.51
N GLY A 210 -14.05 2.58 -0.21
CA GLY A 210 -13.63 1.72 0.89
C GLY A 210 -14.38 0.38 0.86
N PHE A 211 -13.69 -0.68 1.23
CA PHE A 211 -14.29 -2.00 1.40
C PHE A 211 -13.71 -2.73 2.61
N VAL A 212 -14.47 -3.69 3.10
CA VAL A 212 -14.00 -4.79 3.91
C VAL A 212 -14.30 -6.09 3.17
N GLN A 213 -13.31 -6.97 3.04
CA GLN A 213 -13.49 -8.33 2.54
C GLN A 213 -13.58 -9.25 3.76
N LEU A 214 -14.72 -9.90 3.95
CA LEU A 214 -15.00 -10.85 5.03
C LEU A 214 -15.33 -12.21 4.43
N ASN A 215 -14.53 -13.22 4.76
CA ASN A 215 -14.72 -14.59 4.25
C ASN A 215 -14.87 -14.65 2.71
N GLY A 216 -14.07 -13.86 1.99
CA GLY A 216 -14.08 -13.77 0.53
C GLY A 216 -15.21 -12.91 -0.08
N ASN A 217 -16.12 -12.37 0.74
CA ASN A 217 -17.16 -11.46 0.28
C ASN A 217 -16.73 -10.00 0.49
N THR A 218 -16.86 -9.18 -0.54
CA THR A 218 -16.57 -7.75 -0.48
C THR A 218 -17.80 -6.99 -0.04
N VAL A 219 -17.68 -6.20 1.03
CA VAL A 219 -18.68 -5.27 1.55
C VAL A 219 -18.19 -3.86 1.28
N ALA A 220 -18.95 -3.09 0.51
CA ALA A 220 -18.65 -1.69 0.24
C ALA A 220 -18.93 -0.82 1.46
N LEU A 221 -18.06 0.17 1.70
CA LEU A 221 -18.18 1.18 2.76
C LEU A 221 -18.52 2.54 2.13
N PRO A 222 -19.80 2.82 1.85
CA PRO A 222 -20.19 4.01 1.12
C PRO A 222 -19.96 5.28 1.94
N PRO A 223 -19.65 6.41 1.27
CA PRO A 223 -19.66 7.73 1.91
C PRO A 223 -21.11 8.22 2.11
N SER A 224 -21.29 9.30 2.89
CA SER A 224 -22.59 9.97 3.03
C SER A 224 -22.90 10.87 1.82
N GLU A 225 -21.88 11.46 1.18
CA GLU A 225 -22.03 12.20 -0.09
C GLU A 225 -21.62 11.28 -1.23
N THR A 226 -22.59 10.89 -2.07
CA THR A 226 -22.44 9.87 -3.11
C THR A 226 -22.43 10.42 -4.53
N THR A 227 -22.59 11.72 -4.72
CA THR A 227 -22.58 12.37 -6.05
C THR A 227 -21.28 12.04 -6.78
N LEU A 228 -21.34 11.79 -8.08
CA LEU A 228 -20.20 11.33 -8.91
C LEU A 228 -19.53 10.07 -8.37
N GLY A 229 -20.30 9.17 -7.74
CA GLY A 229 -19.80 8.01 -7.04
C GLY A 229 -19.34 8.28 -5.61
N GLY A 230 -19.03 9.55 -5.24
CA GLY A 230 -18.46 9.91 -3.95
C GLY A 230 -17.05 9.33 -3.73
N PHE A 231 -16.53 9.49 -2.51
CA PHE A 231 -15.20 9.03 -2.14
C PHE A 231 -15.20 8.38 -0.75
N SER A 232 -14.64 7.19 -0.62
CA SER A 232 -14.31 6.61 0.68
C SER A 232 -13.07 5.73 0.59
N GLU A 233 -12.30 5.67 1.68
CA GLU A 233 -11.16 4.77 1.87
C GLU A 233 -11.23 4.14 3.26
N ALA A 234 -10.86 2.87 3.36
CA ALA A 234 -10.73 2.16 4.62
C ALA A 234 -9.27 1.80 4.86
N TYR A 235 -8.77 2.03 6.08
CA TYR A 235 -7.35 1.88 6.40
C TYR A 235 -7.07 0.79 7.42
N SER A 236 -7.94 0.59 8.42
CA SER A 236 -7.76 -0.39 9.50
C SER A 236 -9.10 -0.87 10.05
N ILE A 237 -9.06 -1.98 10.79
CA ILE A 237 -10.21 -2.56 11.50
C ILE A 237 -9.74 -3.16 12.82
N ASN A 238 -10.54 -3.04 13.87
CA ASN A 238 -10.26 -3.67 15.17
C ASN A 238 -11.10 -4.94 15.40
N GLN A 239 -10.85 -5.65 16.51
CA GLN A 239 -11.59 -6.86 16.91
C GLN A 239 -13.09 -6.64 17.11
N ASN A 240 -13.54 -5.39 17.32
CA ASN A 240 -14.94 -5.03 17.48
C ASN A 240 -15.63 -4.77 16.13
N LEU A 241 -14.98 -5.08 15.01
CA LEU A 241 -15.45 -4.83 13.64
C LEU A 241 -15.75 -3.34 13.37
N GLN A 242 -14.97 -2.45 13.97
CA GLN A 242 -14.94 -1.03 13.67
C GLN A 242 -13.91 -0.76 12.57
N VAL A 243 -14.38 -0.43 11.39
CA VAL A 243 -13.53 -0.06 10.25
C VAL A 243 -13.32 1.44 10.25
N VAL A 244 -12.07 1.89 10.17
CA VAL A 244 -11.74 3.32 10.13
C VAL A 244 -11.24 3.73 8.76
N GLY A 245 -11.49 5.00 8.44
CA GLY A 245 -11.08 5.55 7.16
C GLY A 245 -11.44 7.02 7.00
N THR A 246 -11.71 7.39 5.75
CA THR A 246 -12.21 8.71 5.39
C THR A 246 -13.33 8.59 4.36
N SER A 247 -14.31 9.51 4.40
CA SER A 247 -15.41 9.52 3.43
C SER A 247 -15.90 10.94 3.10
N SER A 248 -16.39 11.12 1.87
CA SER A 248 -16.97 12.39 1.42
C SER A 248 -18.28 12.70 2.13
N VAL A 249 -18.46 13.98 2.51
CA VAL A 249 -19.62 14.45 3.28
C VAL A 249 -20.28 15.69 2.66
N ARG A 250 -19.58 16.44 1.81
CA ARG A 250 -20.09 17.67 1.20
C ARG A 250 -19.32 17.98 -0.09
N MET A 251 -19.99 18.54 -1.07
CA MET A 251 -19.38 19.13 -2.27
C MET A 251 -19.07 20.63 -2.04
N THR A 252 -18.02 21.13 -2.71
CA THR A 252 -17.79 22.58 -2.85
C THR A 252 -18.79 23.20 -3.81
N GLU A 253 -19.01 24.50 -3.72
CA GLU A 253 -19.91 25.22 -4.66
C GLU A 253 -19.42 25.13 -6.11
N GLN A 254 -18.10 25.19 -6.32
CA GLN A 254 -17.50 25.01 -7.64
C GLN A 254 -17.84 23.64 -8.26
N LEU A 255 -17.86 22.57 -7.45
CA LEU A 255 -18.25 21.25 -7.94
C LEU A 255 -19.74 21.19 -8.28
N VAL A 256 -20.60 21.79 -7.46
CA VAL A 256 -22.05 21.88 -7.73
C VAL A 256 -22.31 22.60 -9.06
N GLU A 257 -21.59 23.69 -9.34
CA GLU A 257 -21.68 24.42 -10.62
C GLU A 257 -21.18 23.55 -11.80
N ALA A 258 -20.05 22.85 -11.63
CA ALA A 258 -19.53 21.97 -12.68
C ALA A 258 -20.51 20.83 -13.03
N ILE A 259 -21.20 20.26 -12.03
CA ILE A 259 -22.26 19.26 -12.24
C ILE A 259 -23.47 19.89 -12.95
N ALA A 260 -23.86 21.11 -12.59
CA ALA A 260 -24.95 21.82 -13.26
C ALA A 260 -24.64 22.03 -14.76
N ASN A 261 -23.39 22.35 -15.11
CA ASN A 261 -22.96 22.49 -16.51
C ASN A 261 -23.03 21.16 -17.27
N CYS A 262 -22.73 20.00 -16.62
CA CYS A 262 -22.95 18.69 -17.23
C CYS A 262 -24.44 18.39 -17.47
N ASN A 263 -25.34 18.90 -16.62
CA ASN A 263 -26.80 18.73 -16.77
C ASN A 263 -27.43 19.64 -17.81
N ASP A 264 -26.74 20.69 -18.22
CA ASP A 264 -27.17 21.60 -19.28
C ASP A 264 -26.74 21.06 -20.63
N ASP A 265 -27.72 20.71 -21.50
CA ASP A 265 -27.47 20.13 -22.82
C ASP A 265 -26.72 21.10 -23.75
N GLU A 266 -26.87 22.44 -23.57
CA GLU A 266 -26.17 23.44 -24.38
C GLU A 266 -24.67 23.51 -23.97
N GLU A 267 -24.40 23.45 -22.66
CA GLU A 267 -23.02 23.48 -22.12
C GLU A 267 -22.29 22.13 -22.32
N ARG A 268 -23.00 21.01 -22.13
CA ARG A 268 -22.44 19.67 -22.31
C ARG A 268 -22.17 19.33 -23.78
N GLY A 269 -23.01 19.84 -24.70
CA GLY A 269 -22.99 19.47 -26.11
C GLY A 269 -23.36 18.00 -26.33
N ASP A 270 -22.67 17.36 -27.29
CA ASP A 270 -22.98 15.99 -27.74
C ASP A 270 -22.30 14.87 -26.92
N ILE A 271 -21.84 15.16 -25.71
CA ILE A 271 -21.20 14.19 -24.83
C ILE A 271 -22.26 13.55 -23.93
N PRO A 272 -22.29 12.19 -23.79
CA PRO A 272 -23.18 11.51 -22.84
C PRO A 272 -22.99 12.05 -21.40
N LEU A 273 -24.09 12.14 -20.65
CA LEU A 273 -24.07 12.70 -19.30
C LEU A 273 -23.09 11.96 -18.38
N ASP A 274 -23.08 10.63 -18.41
CA ASP A 274 -22.19 9.79 -17.60
C ASP A 274 -20.71 10.04 -17.94
N VAL A 275 -20.40 10.29 -19.21
CA VAL A 275 -19.05 10.64 -19.67
C VAL A 275 -18.65 12.04 -19.20
N CYS A 276 -19.59 13.02 -19.22
CA CYS A 276 -19.35 14.34 -18.65
C CYS A 276 -19.02 14.24 -17.16
N TYR A 277 -19.80 13.50 -16.40
CA TYR A 277 -19.56 13.26 -14.98
C TYR A 277 -18.22 12.56 -14.74
N TYR A 278 -17.91 11.52 -15.52
CA TYR A 278 -16.64 10.81 -15.40
C TYR A 278 -15.44 11.72 -15.73
N ASN A 279 -15.56 12.64 -16.68
CA ASN A 279 -14.53 13.65 -16.96
C ASN A 279 -14.29 14.59 -15.76
N LEU A 280 -15.34 14.96 -14.99
CA LEU A 280 -15.17 15.70 -13.74
C LEU A 280 -14.37 14.87 -12.72
N VAL A 281 -14.71 13.59 -12.58
CA VAL A 281 -14.02 12.66 -11.67
C VAL A 281 -12.55 12.52 -12.04
N LEU A 282 -12.22 12.33 -13.32
CA LEU A 282 -10.84 12.30 -13.82
C LEU A 282 -10.10 13.64 -13.61
N GLY A 283 -10.83 14.75 -13.59
CA GLY A 283 -10.31 16.08 -13.22
C GLY A 283 -10.04 16.25 -11.73
N GLY A 284 -10.36 15.26 -10.90
CA GLY A 284 -10.14 15.26 -9.47
C GLY A 284 -11.33 15.76 -8.64
N ALA A 285 -12.54 15.81 -9.20
CA ALA A 285 -13.73 16.34 -8.53
C ALA A 285 -13.98 15.73 -7.15
N VAL A 286 -13.93 14.39 -7.03
CA VAL A 286 -14.20 13.68 -5.76
C VAL A 286 -13.04 13.75 -4.77
N THR A 287 -11.81 13.98 -5.24
CA THR A 287 -10.61 14.04 -4.39
C THR A 287 -10.23 15.46 -3.95
N LEU A 288 -10.52 16.47 -4.77
CA LEU A 288 -10.09 17.84 -4.55
C LEU A 288 -11.24 18.80 -4.19
N SER A 289 -12.48 18.46 -4.59
CA SER A 289 -13.63 19.35 -4.47
C SER A 289 -14.76 18.75 -3.60
N MET A 290 -14.44 17.75 -2.77
CA MET A 290 -15.32 17.24 -1.73
C MET A 290 -14.67 17.33 -0.37
N ASP A 291 -15.44 17.79 0.63
CA ASP A 291 -15.05 17.63 2.03
C ASP A 291 -15.04 16.14 2.39
N ARG A 292 -13.97 15.69 3.04
CA ARG A 292 -13.85 14.32 3.55
C ARG A 292 -13.64 14.34 5.06
N ARG A 293 -14.24 13.37 5.73
CA ARG A 293 -14.16 13.25 7.19
C ARG A 293 -13.70 11.87 7.60
N ALA A 294 -12.87 11.84 8.65
CA ALA A 294 -12.57 10.61 9.38
C ALA A 294 -13.88 9.92 9.74
N THR A 295 -13.96 8.64 9.42
CA THR A 295 -15.19 7.86 9.50
C THR A 295 -14.93 6.53 10.16
N ILE A 296 -15.82 6.12 11.07
CA ILE A 296 -15.89 4.77 11.61
C ILE A 296 -17.18 4.12 11.08
N TRP A 297 -17.04 3.01 10.37
CA TRP A 297 -18.13 2.11 10.02
C TRP A 297 -18.15 0.96 11.01
N GLN A 298 -19.22 0.84 11.80
CA GLN A 298 -19.44 -0.30 12.68
C GLN A 298 -20.14 -1.40 11.90
N LEU A 299 -19.55 -2.59 11.87
CA LEU A 299 -20.14 -3.76 11.22
C LEU A 299 -20.68 -4.75 12.26
N ASP A 300 -21.64 -5.57 11.83
CA ASP A 300 -21.99 -6.81 12.52
C ASP A 300 -21.15 -7.99 12.04
N ALA A 301 -21.31 -9.16 12.67
CA ALA A 301 -20.58 -10.38 12.33
C ALA A 301 -20.87 -10.92 10.92
N GLN A 302 -21.92 -10.43 10.25
CA GLN A 302 -22.30 -10.76 8.88
C GLN A 302 -21.75 -9.73 7.88
N GLY A 303 -21.04 -8.69 8.36
CA GLY A 303 -20.47 -7.61 7.54
C GLY A 303 -21.48 -6.51 7.18
N GLN A 304 -22.69 -6.49 7.81
CA GLN A 304 -23.64 -5.41 7.56
C GLN A 304 -23.23 -4.17 8.35
N ILE A 305 -23.28 -3.00 7.72
CA ILE A 305 -23.03 -1.72 8.39
C ILE A 305 -24.24 -1.41 9.30
N ILE A 306 -24.01 -1.39 10.63
CA ILE A 306 -25.05 -1.09 11.63
C ILE A 306 -25.04 0.37 12.07
N SER A 307 -23.89 1.05 11.93
CA SER A 307 -23.81 2.50 12.13
C SER A 307 -22.58 3.08 11.43
N THR A 308 -22.64 4.39 11.12
CA THR A 308 -21.54 5.16 10.57
C THR A 308 -21.38 6.44 11.36
N GLN A 309 -20.16 6.72 11.84
CA GLN A 309 -19.83 7.93 12.58
C GLN A 309 -18.76 8.70 11.82
N THR A 310 -18.98 9.99 11.57
CA THR A 310 -18.00 10.93 11.02
C THR A 310 -17.54 11.89 12.09
N PHE A 311 -16.27 12.31 12.02
CA PHE A 311 -15.66 13.22 12.98
C PHE A 311 -15.52 14.63 12.40
N PRO A 312 -15.84 15.69 13.18
CA PRO A 312 -15.70 17.07 12.71
C PRO A 312 -14.23 17.45 12.50
N LEU A 313 -13.99 18.60 11.88
CA LEU A 313 -12.69 19.24 11.93
C LEU A 313 -12.45 19.83 13.33
N PRO A 314 -11.20 20.05 13.77
CA PRO A 314 -10.89 20.68 15.05
C PRO A 314 -11.18 22.18 15.06
N PHE A 315 -11.76 22.71 14.00
CA PHE A 315 -12.14 24.12 13.83
C PHE A 315 -13.42 24.22 13.00
N THR A 316 -14.08 25.38 13.09
CA THR A 316 -15.25 25.71 12.25
C THR A 316 -14.76 26.40 10.97
N PRO A 317 -15.01 25.82 9.78
CA PRO A 317 -14.55 26.40 8.51
C PRO A 317 -14.95 27.89 8.32
N GLU A 318 -16.18 28.26 8.65
CA GLU A 318 -16.71 29.62 8.52
C GLU A 318 -15.97 30.63 9.39
N ALA A 319 -15.32 30.17 10.48
CA ALA A 319 -14.53 31.03 11.36
C ALA A 319 -13.16 31.41 10.77
N VAL A 320 -12.72 30.73 9.69
CA VAL A 320 -11.36 30.91 9.11
C VAL A 320 -11.35 31.65 7.79
N SER A 321 -12.45 31.65 7.00
CA SER A 321 -12.56 32.39 5.73
C SER A 321 -14.03 32.64 5.34
N GLU A 322 -14.30 33.76 4.73
CA GLU A 322 -15.62 34.07 4.12
C GLU A 322 -15.83 33.32 2.79
N THR A 323 -14.75 32.74 2.20
CA THR A 323 -14.78 32.02 0.90
C THR A 323 -14.64 30.52 1.05
N ASN A 324 -15.06 29.95 2.19
CA ASN A 324 -14.89 28.52 2.49
C ASN A 324 -15.79 27.59 1.67
N SER A 325 -16.81 28.09 0.98
CA SER A 325 -17.68 27.29 0.12
C SER A 325 -16.91 26.55 -0.99
N ASP A 326 -15.80 27.15 -1.48
CA ASP A 326 -14.95 26.60 -2.55
C ASP A 326 -13.72 25.84 -2.03
N THR A 327 -13.55 25.76 -0.71
CA THR A 327 -12.43 25.06 -0.12
C THR A 327 -12.88 23.70 0.42
N ALA A 328 -12.25 22.62 -0.07
CA ALA A 328 -12.44 21.30 0.50
C ALA A 328 -11.53 21.08 1.71
N PHE A 329 -12.11 20.53 2.75
CA PHE A 329 -11.41 20.18 4.00
C PHE A 329 -11.40 18.67 4.22
N TYR A 330 -10.38 18.21 4.94
CA TYR A 330 -10.08 16.79 5.07
C TYR A 330 -9.63 16.45 6.50
N ASN A 331 -10.11 15.31 7.00
CA ASN A 331 -9.45 14.49 8.00
C ASN A 331 -9.65 13.00 7.68
N ALA A 332 -8.79 12.13 8.22
CA ALA A 332 -8.83 10.69 8.03
C ALA A 332 -8.36 9.96 9.28
N ALA A 333 -9.04 8.90 9.63
CA ALA A 333 -8.60 7.93 10.62
C ALA A 333 -7.83 6.81 9.92
N LEU A 334 -6.54 6.64 10.25
CA LEU A 334 -5.61 5.72 9.58
C LEU A 334 -5.47 4.39 10.32
N ALA A 335 -5.61 4.40 11.66
CA ALA A 335 -5.54 3.21 12.51
C ALA A 335 -6.52 3.31 13.66
N ILE A 336 -6.85 2.17 14.27
CA ILE A 336 -7.73 2.05 15.42
C ILE A 336 -7.30 0.90 16.30
N ASN A 337 -7.29 1.11 17.63
CA ASN A 337 -7.05 0.03 18.59
C ASN A 337 -8.37 -0.63 19.06
N ASP A 338 -8.25 -1.67 19.89
CA ASP A 338 -9.41 -2.42 20.40
C ASP A 338 -10.25 -1.67 21.45
N GLN A 339 -9.71 -0.56 21.99
CA GLN A 339 -10.46 0.36 22.86
C GLN A 339 -11.33 1.35 22.05
N GLY A 340 -11.25 1.32 20.71
CA GLY A 340 -11.99 2.19 19.83
C GLY A 340 -11.40 3.59 19.69
N ILE A 341 -10.14 3.78 20.07
CA ILE A 341 -9.41 5.02 19.83
C ILE A 341 -8.83 4.96 18.41
N ALA A 342 -9.28 5.86 17.55
CA ALA A 342 -8.75 5.97 16.20
C ALA A 342 -7.76 7.13 16.10
N VAL A 343 -6.76 7.00 15.22
CA VAL A 343 -5.71 8.01 15.00
C VAL A 343 -5.46 8.25 13.52
N GLY A 344 -4.93 9.42 13.19
CA GLY A 344 -4.66 9.75 11.79
C GLY A 344 -4.24 11.20 11.63
N GLU A 345 -4.91 11.91 10.71
CA GLU A 345 -4.58 13.30 10.39
C GLU A 345 -5.82 14.15 10.14
N THR A 346 -5.68 15.44 10.38
CA THR A 346 -6.71 16.45 10.12
C THR A 346 -6.10 17.70 9.51
N HIS A 347 -6.85 18.35 8.62
CA HIS A 347 -6.51 19.72 8.25
C HIS A 347 -6.60 20.61 9.47
N THR A 348 -5.66 21.54 9.58
CA THR A 348 -5.62 22.63 10.56
C THR A 348 -5.00 23.87 9.94
N TYR A 349 -4.97 24.98 10.67
CA TYR A 349 -4.33 26.21 10.27
C TYR A 349 -3.20 26.58 11.22
N PHE A 350 -2.17 27.19 10.65
CA PHE A 350 -1.00 27.69 11.36
C PHE A 350 -0.84 29.20 11.14
N ARG A 351 -0.27 29.90 12.13
CA ARG A 351 0.06 31.33 12.09
C ARG A 351 -1.09 32.20 11.56
N ASP A 352 -2.11 32.39 12.38
CA ASP A 352 -3.25 33.26 12.09
C ASP A 352 -4.04 32.85 10.81
N ARG A 353 -3.95 31.53 10.43
CA ARG A 353 -4.83 30.89 9.44
C ARG A 353 -4.52 31.12 7.97
N GLU A 354 -3.31 31.60 7.69
CA GLU A 354 -2.91 31.78 6.29
C GLU A 354 -2.46 30.47 5.63
N LEU A 355 -2.04 29.46 6.43
CA LEU A 355 -1.49 28.21 5.90
C LEU A 355 -2.25 26.98 6.41
N LYS A 356 -2.93 26.29 5.50
CA LYS A 356 -3.60 25.00 5.76
C LYS A 356 -2.62 23.85 5.58
N PHE A 357 -2.56 22.91 6.54
CA PHE A 357 -1.70 21.73 6.49
C PHE A 357 -2.29 20.58 7.32
N ASN A 358 -1.69 19.39 7.25
CA ASN A 358 -2.08 18.23 8.05
C ASN A 358 -1.45 18.27 9.44
N SER A 359 -2.25 17.99 10.47
CA SER A 359 -1.86 17.81 11.86
C SER A 359 -2.23 16.41 12.31
N ALA A 360 -1.35 15.77 13.10
CA ALA A 360 -1.64 14.49 13.73
C ALA A 360 -2.86 14.62 14.65
N ALA A 361 -3.78 13.68 14.53
CA ALA A 361 -5.07 13.73 15.22
C ALA A 361 -5.46 12.38 15.81
N MET A 362 -6.18 12.45 16.94
CA MET A 362 -6.92 11.36 17.56
C MET A 362 -8.42 11.60 17.40
N PHE A 363 -9.16 10.54 17.13
CA PHE A 363 -10.61 10.54 16.95
C PHE A 363 -11.25 9.68 18.03
N ARG A 364 -11.91 10.31 18.97
CA ARG A 364 -12.52 9.65 20.12
C ARG A 364 -13.74 10.45 20.61
N ASP A 365 -14.77 9.77 21.10
CA ASP A 365 -15.96 10.36 21.71
C ASP A 365 -16.69 11.39 20.82
N GLY A 366 -16.56 11.23 19.47
CA GLY A 366 -17.17 12.14 18.49
C GLY A 366 -16.36 13.41 18.21
N GLU A 367 -15.18 13.54 18.77
CA GLU A 367 -14.30 14.70 18.63
C GLU A 367 -13.02 14.38 17.87
N THR A 368 -12.44 15.42 17.23
CA THR A 368 -11.11 15.39 16.62
C THR A 368 -10.16 16.21 17.48
N ILE A 369 -9.11 15.56 18.00
CA ILE A 369 -8.15 16.15 18.94
C ILE A 369 -6.77 16.17 18.27
N GLU A 370 -6.18 17.35 18.08
CA GLU A 370 -4.79 17.49 17.65
C GLU A 370 -3.86 17.04 18.77
N ILE A 371 -2.89 16.15 18.50
CA ILE A 371 -2.06 15.50 19.52
C ILE A 371 -0.61 15.98 19.55
N ILE A 372 -0.20 16.82 18.60
CA ILE A 372 1.16 17.37 18.52
C ILE A 372 1.08 18.90 18.41
N ASP A 373 2.00 19.60 19.09
CA ASP A 373 2.11 21.05 18.95
C ASP A 373 2.54 21.42 17.53
N LYS A 374 1.59 21.96 16.79
CA LYS A 374 1.79 22.43 15.42
C LYS A 374 2.71 23.64 15.28
N ALA A 375 3.10 24.29 16.39
CA ALA A 375 4.08 25.37 16.36
C ALA A 375 5.50 24.80 16.13
N ASP A 376 5.78 23.62 16.63
CA ASP A 376 7.09 22.98 16.58
C ASP A 376 7.19 21.92 15.47
N TYR A 377 6.07 21.23 15.16
CA TYR A 377 6.04 20.12 14.21
C TYR A 377 4.90 20.25 13.22
N PHE A 378 5.20 20.64 11.98
CA PHE A 378 4.22 20.70 10.89
C PHE A 378 4.85 20.46 9.50
N PRO A 379 4.19 19.67 8.60
CA PRO A 379 3.02 18.85 8.89
C PRO A 379 3.34 17.70 9.84
N SER A 380 2.28 17.11 10.42
CA SER A 380 2.39 15.92 11.24
C SER A 380 1.24 14.94 10.96
N THR A 381 1.44 13.66 11.27
CA THR A 381 0.46 12.59 11.07
C THR A 381 0.65 11.53 12.16
N ALA A 382 -0.43 11.02 12.75
CA ALA A 382 -0.41 9.78 13.51
C ALA A 382 -0.62 8.61 12.54
N LYS A 383 0.26 7.62 12.59
CA LYS A 383 0.27 6.52 11.61
C LYS A 383 -0.41 5.28 12.12
N ASP A 384 -0.17 4.94 13.39
CA ASP A 384 -0.69 3.73 14.00
C ASP A 384 -0.85 3.89 15.51
N ILE A 385 -1.62 2.99 16.13
CA ILE A 385 -1.88 2.90 17.57
C ILE A 385 -2.02 1.44 17.98
N ASN A 386 -1.30 1.02 19.02
CA ASN A 386 -1.43 -0.32 19.59
C ASN A 386 -2.47 -0.41 20.73
N ASN A 387 -2.68 -1.62 21.24
CA ASN A 387 -3.60 -1.86 22.35
C ASN A 387 -3.08 -1.44 23.73
N ASN A 388 -1.83 -0.98 23.82
CA ASN A 388 -1.27 -0.31 25.01
C ASN A 388 -1.46 1.21 24.98
N ASN A 389 -2.31 1.74 24.07
CA ASN A 389 -2.57 3.16 23.88
C ASN A 389 -1.32 3.98 23.46
N VAL A 390 -0.34 3.33 22.80
CA VAL A 390 0.84 4.00 22.27
C VAL A 390 0.58 4.34 20.81
N ILE A 391 0.67 5.63 20.48
CA ILE A 391 0.55 6.17 19.11
C ILE A 391 1.95 6.37 18.54
N ILE A 392 2.13 6.00 17.28
CA ILE A 392 3.31 6.37 16.50
C ILE A 392 2.92 7.27 15.33
N GLY A 393 3.88 8.07 14.88
CA GLY A 393 3.64 8.92 13.71
C GLY A 393 4.88 9.70 13.30
N THR A 394 4.63 10.77 12.55
CA THR A 394 5.68 11.66 12.05
C THR A 394 5.34 13.13 12.30
N GLY A 395 6.36 13.92 12.58
CA GLY A 395 6.27 15.37 12.63
C GLY A 395 7.46 16.00 11.92
N SER A 396 7.20 17.02 11.11
CA SER A 396 8.27 17.76 10.41
C SER A 396 8.71 18.96 11.22
N THR A 397 10.01 19.13 11.41
CA THR A 397 10.62 20.24 12.16
C THR A 397 11.83 20.79 11.41
N GLN A 398 12.31 21.97 11.82
CA GLN A 398 13.50 22.61 11.23
C GLN A 398 14.77 22.18 11.96
N ILE A 399 15.67 21.49 11.28
CA ILE A 399 16.99 21.14 11.79
C ILE A 399 18.05 21.82 10.92
N ASN A 400 18.82 22.75 11.52
CA ASN A 400 19.82 23.54 10.82
C ASN A 400 19.29 24.26 9.56
N GLY A 401 18.05 24.77 9.63
CA GLY A 401 17.40 25.50 8.52
C GLY A 401 16.86 24.62 7.39
N THR A 402 16.85 23.31 7.57
CA THR A 402 16.26 22.35 6.63
C THR A 402 15.11 21.61 7.29
N SER A 403 13.97 21.49 6.60
CA SER A 403 12.84 20.70 7.11
C SER A 403 13.22 19.21 7.11
N ARG A 404 13.00 18.56 8.25
CA ARG A 404 13.23 17.13 8.45
C ARG A 404 12.01 16.49 9.09
N THR A 405 11.60 15.36 8.57
CA THR A 405 10.54 14.55 9.15
C THR A 405 11.16 13.62 10.18
N LYS A 406 10.60 13.61 11.39
CA LYS A 406 11.03 12.73 12.49
C LYS A 406 9.88 11.85 12.91
N PHE A 407 10.15 10.57 13.16
CA PHE A 407 9.17 9.73 13.81
C PHE A 407 9.06 10.05 15.29
N TYR A 408 7.87 9.83 15.85
CA TYR A 408 7.60 10.01 17.27
C TYR A 408 6.82 8.82 17.83
N THR A 409 6.85 8.69 19.14
CA THR A 409 5.96 7.85 19.94
C THR A 409 5.21 8.72 20.95
N TYR A 410 3.93 8.46 21.15
CA TYR A 410 3.09 9.16 22.11
C TYR A 410 2.30 8.15 22.94
N ASP A 411 2.62 8.05 24.21
CA ASP A 411 1.92 7.21 25.18
C ASP A 411 0.77 8.02 25.79
N LEU A 412 -0.46 7.62 25.51
CA LEU A 412 -1.68 8.30 25.97
C LEU A 412 -1.90 8.17 27.48
N ASP A 413 -1.43 7.09 28.09
CA ASP A 413 -1.66 6.83 29.52
C ASP A 413 -0.74 7.68 30.40
N SER A 414 0.48 7.93 29.95
CA SER A 414 1.45 8.79 30.63
C SER A 414 1.49 10.23 30.12
N ASP A 415 0.82 10.54 28.99
CA ASP A 415 0.88 11.83 28.28
C ASP A 415 2.31 12.19 27.85
N GLU A 416 3.10 11.19 27.46
CA GLU A 416 4.52 11.37 27.10
C GLU A 416 4.72 11.30 25.58
N LEU A 417 5.10 12.45 24.98
CA LEU A 417 5.51 12.56 23.57
C LEU A 417 7.03 12.49 23.47
N THR A 418 7.54 11.53 22.73
CA THR A 418 8.98 11.34 22.53
C THR A 418 9.34 11.32 21.03
N PHE A 419 10.42 12.02 20.65
CA PHE A 419 11.08 11.92 19.35
C PHE A 419 12.39 11.15 19.53
N PRO A 420 12.43 9.83 19.29
CA PRO A 420 13.62 9.02 19.49
C PRO A 420 14.77 9.44 18.57
N LEU A 421 16.00 9.10 18.97
CA LEU A 421 17.14 9.22 18.08
C LEU A 421 16.96 8.25 16.91
N ASP A 422 17.34 8.71 15.73
CA ASP A 422 17.32 7.92 14.50
C ASP A 422 18.74 7.75 13.94
N PHE A 423 18.91 7.46 12.65
CA PHE A 423 20.22 7.18 12.05
C PHE A 423 21.26 8.28 12.32
N PHE A 424 20.84 9.54 12.20
CA PHE A 424 21.68 10.71 12.54
C PHE A 424 20.81 11.97 12.69
N PRO A 425 21.28 13.03 13.37
CA PRO A 425 20.44 14.20 13.67
C PRO A 425 19.81 14.88 12.46
N GLY A 426 20.42 14.84 11.28
CA GLY A 426 19.91 15.41 10.02
C GLY A 426 19.16 14.43 9.14
N SER A 427 18.92 13.21 9.60
CA SER A 427 18.11 12.19 8.91
C SER A 427 16.63 12.56 8.94
N SER A 428 15.89 12.17 7.92
CA SER A 428 14.43 12.03 8.01
C SER A 428 14.09 10.58 8.28
N SER A 429 13.12 10.33 9.17
CA SER A 429 12.66 9.00 9.55
C SER A 429 11.14 8.95 9.67
N VAL A 430 10.57 7.79 9.35
CA VAL A 430 9.12 7.55 9.33
C VAL A 430 8.84 6.24 10.04
N ALA A 431 8.03 6.28 11.13
CA ALA A 431 7.44 5.08 11.70
C ALA A 431 6.27 4.62 10.81
N ARG A 432 6.17 3.30 10.62
CA ARG A 432 5.15 2.66 9.77
C ARG A 432 4.14 1.87 10.57
N ASP A 433 4.59 1.09 11.55
CA ASP A 433 3.76 0.16 12.31
C ASP A 433 4.31 -0.04 13.72
N ILE A 434 3.45 -0.39 14.67
CA ILE A 434 3.79 -0.71 16.06
C ILE A 434 2.99 -1.92 16.54
N ASN A 435 3.67 -2.92 17.12
CA ASN A 435 2.99 -4.07 17.72
C ASN A 435 2.63 -3.86 19.21
N ASN A 436 1.91 -4.83 19.80
CA ASN A 436 1.53 -4.80 21.20
C ASN A 436 2.71 -5.09 22.18
N ASN A 437 3.91 -5.40 21.66
CA ASN A 437 5.14 -5.47 22.46
C ASN A 437 5.86 -4.11 22.54
N ASN A 438 5.28 -3.03 22.00
CA ASN A 438 5.86 -1.69 21.88
C ASN A 438 7.13 -1.66 21.03
N ILE A 439 7.18 -2.47 19.98
CA ILE A 439 8.23 -2.46 18.96
C ILE A 439 7.72 -1.69 17.74
N VAL A 440 8.48 -0.68 17.33
CA VAL A 440 8.18 0.18 16.18
C VAL A 440 9.08 -0.18 15.01
N VAL A 441 8.53 -0.22 13.81
CA VAL A 441 9.27 -0.40 12.56
C VAL A 441 9.02 0.74 11.59
N GLY A 442 9.98 0.96 10.68
CA GLY A 442 9.88 2.03 9.69
C GLY A 442 11.09 2.14 8.78
N GLU A 443 11.28 3.32 8.22
CA GLU A 443 12.45 3.64 7.38
C GLU A 443 13.03 5.02 7.71
N GLY A 444 14.31 5.22 7.40
CA GLY A 444 14.97 6.52 7.56
C GLY A 444 16.17 6.68 6.64
N GLU A 445 16.58 7.94 6.43
CA GLU A 445 17.73 8.30 5.60
C GLU A 445 19.03 7.89 6.30
N VAL A 446 19.94 7.26 5.53
CA VAL A 446 21.26 6.79 6.03
C VAL A 446 22.45 7.56 5.43
N GLU A 447 22.21 8.51 4.55
CA GLU A 447 23.25 9.29 3.87
C GLU A 447 23.28 10.73 4.37
N PHE A 448 24.50 11.24 4.64
CA PHE A 448 24.72 12.61 5.13
C PHE A 448 24.80 13.67 4.04
N ASP A 449 24.93 13.26 2.78
CA ASP A 449 25.11 14.20 1.70
C ASP A 449 23.88 15.09 1.45
N ASN A 450 24.04 16.14 0.65
CA ASN A 450 22.97 17.05 0.29
C ASN A 450 22.23 16.62 -0.99
N ALA A 451 22.28 15.32 -1.35
CA ALA A 451 21.52 14.82 -2.49
C ALA A 451 20.03 15.08 -2.32
N SER A 452 19.35 15.37 -3.42
CA SER A 452 17.91 15.59 -3.42
C SER A 452 17.12 14.33 -3.04
N THR A 453 17.73 13.15 -3.22
CA THR A 453 17.19 11.85 -2.82
C THR A 453 18.27 11.09 -2.09
N ARG A 454 18.05 10.80 -0.82
CA ARG A 454 18.95 10.03 0.02
C ARG A 454 18.50 8.59 0.10
N ARG A 455 19.46 7.68 0.20
CA ARG A 455 19.18 6.27 0.42
C ARG A 455 18.53 6.10 1.79
N LYS A 456 17.54 5.21 1.86
CA LYS A 456 16.86 4.84 3.09
C LYS A 456 17.17 3.39 3.45
N ASN A 457 17.22 3.12 4.74
CA ASN A 457 17.22 1.77 5.31
C ASN A 457 16.02 1.62 6.25
N ALA A 458 15.58 0.38 6.40
CA ALA A 458 14.59 0.03 7.40
C ALA A 458 15.21 0.04 8.81
N PHE A 459 14.38 0.38 9.80
CA PHE A 459 14.77 0.34 11.22
C PHE A 459 13.76 -0.42 12.06
N ILE A 460 14.23 -0.87 13.22
CA ILE A 460 13.43 -1.33 14.34
C ILE A 460 13.79 -0.48 15.57
N TYR A 461 12.76 -0.07 16.33
CA TYR A 461 12.93 0.66 17.58
C TYR A 461 12.16 -0.03 18.70
N ASP A 462 12.87 -0.53 19.71
CA ASP A 462 12.29 -1.12 20.92
C ASP A 462 12.11 -0.03 21.98
N MET A 463 10.86 0.34 22.26
CA MET A 463 10.54 1.38 23.24
C MET A 463 10.89 0.95 24.68
N ASN A 464 10.85 -0.37 24.98
CA ASN A 464 11.13 -0.86 26.33
C ASN A 464 12.61 -0.69 26.71
N THR A 465 13.50 -0.82 25.72
CA THR A 465 14.95 -0.64 25.90
C THR A 465 15.47 0.68 25.36
N GLN A 466 14.64 1.43 24.63
CA GLN A 466 14.99 2.65 23.89
C GLN A 466 16.10 2.43 22.84
N LEU A 467 16.18 1.24 22.29
CA LEU A 467 17.19 0.84 21.32
C LEU A 467 16.67 1.04 19.90
N PHE A 468 17.35 1.88 19.11
CA PHE A 468 17.16 2.04 17.69
C PHE A 468 18.23 1.24 16.92
N THR A 469 17.80 0.42 15.96
CA THR A 469 18.71 -0.45 15.20
C THR A 469 18.35 -0.44 13.70
N ASN A 470 19.37 -0.35 12.85
CA ASN A 470 19.21 -0.57 11.42
C ASN A 470 18.95 -2.06 11.15
N LEU A 471 17.86 -2.38 10.48
CA LEU A 471 17.48 -3.79 10.22
C LEU A 471 18.49 -4.53 9.34
N ASN A 472 19.24 -3.83 8.47
CA ASN A 472 20.28 -4.46 7.67
C ASN A 472 21.47 -4.97 8.53
N ASP A 473 21.70 -4.39 9.72
CA ASP A 473 22.76 -4.84 10.64
C ASP A 473 22.36 -6.11 11.42
N LEU A 474 21.10 -6.53 11.32
CA LEU A 474 20.54 -7.70 11.98
C LEU A 474 20.45 -8.94 11.08
N LEU A 475 20.86 -8.82 9.81
CA LEU A 475 20.90 -9.89 8.81
C LEU A 475 22.31 -10.49 8.73
N GLU A 476 22.44 -11.61 8.02
CA GLU A 476 23.74 -12.18 7.67
C GLU A 476 24.58 -11.18 6.86
N CYS A 477 25.91 -11.12 7.08
CA CYS A 477 26.81 -10.19 6.45
C CYS A 477 26.78 -10.20 4.91
N ASN A 478 26.48 -11.34 4.31
CA ASN A 478 26.43 -11.51 2.85
C ASN A 478 25.00 -11.56 2.31
N SER A 479 24.04 -11.00 3.04
CA SER A 479 22.64 -10.97 2.60
C SER A 479 22.54 -10.27 1.22
N PRO A 480 21.88 -10.89 0.23
CA PRO A 480 21.65 -10.26 -1.07
C PRO A 480 20.55 -9.18 -1.01
N TYR A 481 19.89 -9.02 0.14
CA TYR A 481 18.76 -8.13 0.34
C TYR A 481 19.23 -6.81 0.97
N SER A 482 18.84 -5.69 0.38
CA SER A 482 18.93 -4.38 1.02
C SER A 482 17.54 -3.99 1.52
N ILE A 483 17.32 -4.08 2.83
CA ILE A 483 16.02 -3.75 3.44
C ILE A 483 15.87 -2.23 3.49
N VAL A 484 15.01 -1.69 2.62
CA VAL A 484 14.84 -0.25 2.42
C VAL A 484 13.67 0.34 3.19
N GLY A 485 12.73 -0.49 3.65
CA GLY A 485 11.59 -0.08 4.47
C GLY A 485 10.95 -1.26 5.18
N ALA A 486 10.65 -1.14 6.47
CA ALA A 486 9.84 -2.08 7.23
C ALA A 486 8.42 -1.50 7.35
N ASN A 487 7.44 -2.21 6.78
CA ASN A 487 6.09 -1.69 6.58
C ASN A 487 5.09 -2.17 7.62
N ALA A 488 5.31 -3.37 8.18
CA ALA A 488 4.44 -3.94 9.20
C ALA A 488 5.20 -4.86 10.15
N ILE A 489 4.69 -5.04 11.36
CA ILE A 489 5.21 -5.94 12.39
C ILE A 489 4.07 -6.56 13.17
N ASN A 490 4.06 -7.89 13.35
CA ASN A 490 3.06 -8.56 14.17
C ASN A 490 3.53 -8.75 15.64
N ASP A 491 2.65 -9.29 16.50
CA ASP A 491 2.96 -9.53 17.91
C ASP A 491 3.97 -10.67 18.15
N ASN A 492 4.30 -11.46 17.12
CA ASN A 492 5.40 -12.43 17.15
C ASN A 492 6.74 -11.81 16.73
N ASN A 493 6.78 -10.48 16.51
CA ASN A 493 7.93 -9.72 16.00
C ASN A 493 8.40 -10.15 14.60
N VAL A 494 7.53 -10.78 13.81
CA VAL A 494 7.78 -10.99 12.38
C VAL A 494 7.54 -9.67 11.66
N ILE A 495 8.53 -9.23 10.89
CA ILE A 495 8.48 -7.95 10.17
C ILE A 495 8.23 -8.22 8.68
N LEU A 496 7.27 -7.51 8.09
CA LEU A 496 7.06 -7.48 6.65
C LEU A 496 7.75 -6.24 6.08
N ALA A 497 8.70 -6.45 5.17
CA ALA A 497 9.59 -5.41 4.70
C ALA A 497 9.74 -5.38 3.17
N ASN A 498 10.11 -4.22 2.65
CA ASN A 498 10.53 -4.01 1.29
C ASN A 498 12.05 -4.19 1.18
N ALA A 499 12.48 -5.09 0.30
CA ALA A 499 13.88 -5.30 -0.04
C ALA A 499 14.15 -4.86 -1.49
N LEU A 500 15.27 -4.17 -1.70
CA LEU A 500 15.81 -3.92 -3.02
C LEU A 500 16.74 -5.07 -3.40
N VAL A 501 16.48 -5.69 -4.56
CA VAL A 501 17.27 -6.79 -5.10
C VAL A 501 17.56 -6.55 -6.57
N ASN A 502 18.69 -7.11 -7.07
CA ASN A 502 19.00 -7.11 -8.49
C ASN A 502 18.66 -8.48 -9.08
N ARG A 503 17.71 -8.52 -10.03
CA ARG A 503 17.18 -9.76 -10.62
C ARG A 503 17.09 -9.65 -12.13
N GLN A 504 16.96 -10.81 -12.80
CA GLN A 504 16.69 -10.85 -14.23
C GLN A 504 15.32 -10.23 -14.53
N ALA A 505 15.31 -9.32 -15.51
CA ALA A 505 14.07 -8.64 -15.94
C ALA A 505 13.09 -9.63 -16.59
N ARG A 506 11.79 -9.35 -16.42
CA ARG A 506 10.70 -10.05 -17.10
C ARG A 506 9.93 -9.07 -17.99
N ASP A 507 9.37 -9.56 -19.08
CA ASP A 507 8.47 -8.81 -19.95
C ASP A 507 7.02 -8.79 -19.42
N ALA A 508 6.08 -8.19 -20.17
CA ALA A 508 4.68 -8.10 -19.74
C ALA A 508 3.96 -9.47 -19.65
N ALA A 509 4.47 -10.49 -20.34
CA ALA A 509 3.99 -11.86 -20.24
C ALA A 509 4.60 -12.63 -19.06
N GLY A 510 5.58 -12.04 -18.35
CA GLY A 510 6.33 -12.67 -17.26
C GLY A 510 7.50 -13.52 -17.71
N GLU A 511 7.85 -13.51 -19.01
CA GLU A 511 8.98 -14.25 -19.56
C GLU A 511 10.30 -13.51 -19.32
N LEU A 512 11.39 -14.28 -19.10
CA LEU A 512 12.72 -13.71 -18.85
C LEU A 512 13.27 -12.98 -20.08
N VAL A 513 13.83 -11.80 -19.86
CA VAL A 513 14.38 -10.95 -20.92
C VAL A 513 15.89 -11.17 -21.08
N PHE A 514 16.34 -11.29 -22.33
CA PHE A 514 17.73 -11.44 -22.70
C PHE A 514 18.16 -10.37 -23.71
N PHE A 515 19.42 -9.98 -23.68
CA PHE A 515 20.03 -9.19 -24.74
C PHE A 515 20.18 -10.02 -26.03
N SER A 516 20.43 -9.37 -27.15
CA SER A 516 20.60 -10.02 -28.46
C SER A 516 21.78 -11.00 -28.53
N ASP A 517 22.74 -10.88 -27.61
CA ASP A 517 23.89 -11.78 -27.45
C ASP A 517 23.62 -12.97 -26.53
N GLY A 518 22.38 -13.08 -25.98
CA GLY A 518 21.95 -14.13 -25.06
C GLY A 518 22.32 -13.89 -23.60
N SER A 519 22.90 -12.76 -23.25
CA SER A 519 23.14 -12.41 -21.84
C SER A 519 21.84 -11.94 -21.16
N GLU A 520 21.75 -12.12 -19.83
CA GLU A 520 20.59 -11.76 -19.02
C GLU A 520 20.48 -10.23 -18.87
N VAL A 521 19.24 -9.71 -18.98
CA VAL A 521 18.95 -8.31 -18.66
C VAL A 521 18.63 -8.23 -17.17
N MET A 522 19.52 -7.61 -16.39
CA MET A 522 19.33 -7.43 -14.94
C MET A 522 18.67 -6.09 -14.64
N THR A 523 17.81 -6.06 -13.63
CA THR A 523 17.13 -4.85 -13.16
C THR A 523 16.97 -4.85 -11.64
N ASP A 524 16.99 -3.66 -11.04
CA ASP A 524 16.69 -3.49 -9.63
C ASP A 524 15.16 -3.55 -9.44
N GLN A 525 14.72 -4.37 -8.50
CA GLN A 525 13.31 -4.58 -8.18
C GLN A 525 13.08 -4.42 -6.68
N ILE A 526 11.90 -3.92 -6.33
CA ILE A 526 11.39 -3.95 -4.96
C ILE A 526 10.58 -5.22 -4.78
N ILE A 527 11.00 -6.03 -3.82
CA ILE A 527 10.29 -7.25 -3.43
C ILE A 527 9.86 -7.17 -1.98
N THR A 528 8.86 -7.96 -1.63
CA THR A 528 8.45 -8.16 -0.24
C THR A 528 9.16 -9.34 0.37
N VAL A 529 9.66 -9.14 1.59
CA VAL A 529 10.27 -10.19 2.41
C VAL A 529 9.66 -10.19 3.81
N LYS A 530 9.61 -11.38 4.44
CA LYS A 530 9.41 -11.54 5.87
C LYS A 530 10.76 -11.64 6.55
N LEU A 531 10.92 -10.92 7.64
CA LEU A 531 12.05 -11.05 8.54
C LEU A 531 11.55 -11.82 9.76
N ASN A 532 11.94 -13.08 9.85
CA ASN A 532 11.55 -13.98 10.93
C ASN A 532 12.60 -13.92 12.05
N PRO A 533 12.22 -13.63 13.33
CA PRO A 533 13.18 -13.55 14.41
C PRO A 533 13.82 -14.92 14.71
N ILE A 534 15.14 -14.97 14.82
CA ILE A 534 15.90 -16.19 15.13
C ILE A 534 16.06 -16.31 16.65
N ALA A 535 15.55 -17.38 17.23
CA ALA A 535 15.68 -17.63 18.67
C ALA A 535 17.17 -17.76 19.06
N ASN A 536 17.63 -16.91 19.98
CA ASN A 536 19.03 -16.77 20.39
C ASN A 536 20.01 -16.40 19.27
N GLY A 537 19.50 -15.74 18.22
CA GLY A 537 20.33 -15.12 17.18
C GLY A 537 21.27 -14.07 17.78
N ALA A 538 22.42 -13.86 17.18
CA ALA A 538 23.39 -12.84 17.54
C ALA A 538 23.71 -12.00 16.30
N ILE A 539 24.03 -10.72 16.52
CA ILE A 539 24.48 -9.84 15.43
C ILE A 539 25.79 -10.41 14.86
N ASP A 540 25.84 -10.56 13.54
CA ASP A 540 27.03 -11.01 12.84
C ASP A 540 28.10 -9.93 12.85
N ASP A 541 29.37 -10.31 13.12
CA ASP A 541 30.49 -9.37 13.07
C ASP A 541 31.02 -9.25 11.63
N CYS A 542 30.48 -8.31 10.90
CA CYS A 542 30.82 -8.06 9.49
C CYS A 542 32.19 -7.39 9.27
N THR A 543 33.11 -7.38 10.24
CA THR A 543 34.39 -6.67 10.17
C THR A 543 35.48 -7.39 9.36
N THR A 544 35.15 -8.22 8.37
CA THR A 544 36.19 -8.80 7.49
C THR A 544 35.87 -8.54 6.03
N GLU A 545 36.77 -7.73 5.47
CA GLU A 545 36.98 -7.30 4.09
C GLU A 545 36.35 -5.96 3.71
N GLU A 546 37.23 -5.10 3.20
CA GLU A 546 37.02 -3.72 2.74
C GLU A 546 35.59 -3.50 2.22
N ASP A 547 34.90 -2.50 2.79
CA ASP A 547 33.70 -1.89 2.22
C ASP A 547 33.93 -1.56 0.73
N THR A 548 33.84 -2.55 -0.12
CA THR A 548 33.46 -2.31 -1.49
C THR A 548 31.98 -2.00 -1.45
N ILE A 549 31.66 -0.73 -1.09
CA ILE A 549 30.38 -0.12 -1.48
C ILE A 549 30.20 -0.55 -2.93
N PRO A 550 29.18 -1.34 -3.30
CA PRO A 550 28.90 -1.55 -4.71
C PRO A 550 28.68 -0.15 -5.27
N GLU A 551 29.66 0.35 -6.05
CA GLU A 551 29.42 1.55 -6.81
C GLU A 551 28.12 1.28 -7.56
N ARG A 552 27.06 1.99 -7.17
CA ARG A 552 25.86 2.06 -7.98
C ARG A 552 26.35 2.46 -9.35
N VAL A 553 26.45 1.50 -10.25
CA VAL A 553 26.30 1.81 -11.66
C VAL A 553 24.89 2.38 -11.72
N GLY A 554 24.82 3.71 -11.62
CA GLY A 554 23.57 4.42 -11.53
C GLY A 554 22.67 3.85 -12.60
N ALA A 555 21.48 3.43 -12.23
CA ALA A 555 20.40 3.30 -13.17
C ALA A 555 20.31 4.68 -13.83
N SER A 556 21.08 4.88 -14.90
CA SER A 556 20.84 5.97 -15.82
C SER A 556 19.48 5.61 -16.39
N MET A 557 18.40 6.12 -15.76
CA MET A 557 17.18 6.33 -16.51
C MET A 557 17.66 6.97 -17.80
N SER A 558 17.67 6.19 -18.87
CA SER A 558 18.11 6.69 -20.15
C SER A 558 17.32 7.98 -20.34
N PHE A 559 17.99 9.05 -20.71
CA PHE A 559 17.39 10.38 -20.92
C PHE A 559 16.17 10.34 -21.85
N SER A 560 15.97 9.24 -22.57
CA SER A 560 14.78 8.88 -23.35
C SER A 560 13.52 8.67 -22.49
N PHE A 561 13.57 8.08 -21.28
CA PHE A 561 12.39 7.89 -20.45
C PHE A 561 12.01 9.17 -19.69
N GLY A 562 12.99 9.91 -19.17
CA GLY A 562 12.77 11.25 -18.59
C GLY A 562 12.31 12.27 -19.64
N GLY A 563 12.80 12.15 -20.89
CA GLY A 563 12.37 12.95 -22.02
C GLY A 563 10.92 12.67 -22.44
N LEU A 564 10.47 11.41 -22.37
CA LEU A 564 9.09 11.05 -22.71
C LEU A 564 8.10 11.54 -21.63
N LEU A 565 8.45 11.41 -20.34
CA LEU A 565 7.63 11.95 -19.24
C LEU A 565 7.58 13.49 -19.26
N LEU A 566 8.71 14.16 -19.55
CA LEU A 566 8.75 15.62 -19.72
C LEU A 566 7.99 16.09 -20.96
N MET A 567 8.03 15.35 -22.08
CA MET A 567 7.26 15.69 -23.27
C MET A 567 5.76 15.46 -23.07
N THR A 568 5.34 14.45 -22.33
CA THR A 568 3.92 14.25 -21.99
C THR A 568 3.42 15.30 -21.02
N PHE A 569 4.25 15.73 -20.06
CA PHE A 569 3.89 16.82 -19.13
C PHE A 569 3.88 18.19 -19.84
N LEU A 570 4.87 18.47 -20.70
CA LEU A 570 4.90 19.70 -21.53
C LEU A 570 3.82 19.69 -22.60
N GLY A 571 3.49 18.53 -23.17
CA GLY A 571 2.38 18.36 -24.10
C GLY A 571 1.03 18.69 -23.47
N LYS A 572 0.77 18.20 -22.25
CA LYS A 572 -0.46 18.53 -21.49
C LYS A 572 -0.51 20.02 -21.12
N CYS A 573 0.61 20.61 -20.70
CA CYS A 573 0.67 22.06 -20.40
C CYS A 573 0.49 22.95 -21.66
N ILE A 574 0.99 22.50 -22.82
CA ILE A 574 0.83 23.25 -24.09
C ILE A 574 -0.60 23.09 -24.63
N PHE A 575 -1.20 21.91 -24.47
CA PHE A 575 -2.58 21.65 -24.88
C PHE A 575 -3.56 22.44 -24.01
N TRP A 576 -3.34 22.50 -22.70
CA TRP A 576 -4.13 23.29 -21.75
C TRP A 576 -3.99 24.81 -22.02
N ARG A 577 -2.78 25.32 -22.30
CA ARG A 577 -2.57 26.73 -22.70
C ARG A 577 -3.17 27.06 -24.07
N ARG A 578 -3.26 26.10 -25.00
CA ARG A 578 -3.94 26.34 -26.29
C ARG A 578 -5.45 26.35 -26.13
N ARG A 579 -6.02 25.56 -25.27
CA ARG A 579 -7.46 25.53 -24.95
C ARG A 579 -7.89 26.86 -24.29
N GLN A 580 -7.13 27.37 -23.33
CA GLN A 580 -7.42 28.67 -22.73
C GLN A 580 -7.30 29.86 -23.72
N ARG A 581 -6.45 29.76 -24.75
CA ARG A 581 -6.35 30.82 -25.80
C ARG A 581 -7.46 30.74 -26.84
N SER A 582 -8.14 29.60 -27.00
CA SER A 582 -9.29 29.48 -27.89
C SER A 582 -10.57 30.04 -27.25
N ILE A 583 -10.72 29.89 -25.94
CA ILE A 583 -11.85 30.42 -25.16
C ILE A 583 -11.81 31.95 -25.09
N HIS A 584 -10.62 32.55 -25.12
CA HIS A 584 -10.48 34.04 -25.11
C HIS A 584 -10.58 34.71 -26.50
N LYS A 585 -10.73 33.92 -27.58
CA LYS A 585 -10.93 34.47 -28.94
C LYS A 585 -12.38 34.42 -29.46
N SER A 586 -13.30 33.81 -28.72
CA SER A 586 -14.73 33.78 -29.04
C SER A 586 -15.56 34.85 -28.28
N SER A 587 -14.92 35.74 -27.51
CA SER A 587 -15.57 36.89 -26.85
C SER A 587 -14.91 38.21 -27.27
N LEU A 588 -14.92 38.48 -28.59
CA LEU A 588 -14.80 39.84 -29.16
C LEU A 588 -15.60 39.88 -30.45
#